data_7818c9a5caf7d58ca1f8b87e92e6af9b
#
_entry.id   7818c9a5caf7d58ca1f8b87e92e6af9b
#
_cell.length_a   1.000
_cell.length_b   1.000
_cell.length_c   1.000
_cell.angle_alpha   90.00
_cell.angle_beta   90.00
_cell.angle_gamma   90.00
#
_symmetry.space_group_name_H-M   'P 1'
#
loop_
_entity.id
_entity.type
_entity.pdbx_description
1 polymer ?
#
loop_
_entity_poly.entity_id
_entity_poly.type
_entity_poly.pdbx_seq_one_letter_code
_entity_poly.pdbx_strand_id
1 'polypeptide(L)'
;MKKAILIVSFGTTYPGTRQKNITAIREQVQALYPDVLIEEAVSSTIVRKAMRTREDIEAKSPAEGLEALKEKGATNVIVLPTHIIDGIENHRMKQVVQEYAQDFALVAVADALLATEEDYEIVAKALWESLKDEVGDAPLILMGHGTEHAADGSYAILETAIRNYADHEIYIATVEGAVTIEDVIARMQKKHASSANKKMSNQRVVVTPFMFVAGDHANNDMAGGMHEAENGEPEEDSFAGKLQAAGYTPDCIIRGIGEYPAIREIYMAHLRRKTSEVFSENNACDCENTVQQPEKGMLYGIGVGPGNPKLMTLQAIETIQKCDVIVLPAVSKEECYAYQIVKKVCQKIDGKALLCMPFPMIRDEKKLALAHERIYQAIEDYLMQGQTVGLLTIGDPSVYSTYIYMHKRATKAGWSAEIISGVPSFCAVAARLGIPLGEKEEEIHIIPGSYDVQNTLHDQGTRVYMKSGK
;
A
#
# COMPACT_ATOMS: atom_id res chain seq x y z
N MET A 1 -2.15 -31.43 -9.83
CA MET A 1 -2.37 -30.00 -9.46
C MET A 1 -2.80 -29.23 -10.71
N LYS A 2 -3.96 -28.57 -10.72
CA LYS A 2 -4.41 -27.77 -11.87
C LYS A 2 -4.29 -26.29 -11.51
N LYS A 3 -3.35 -25.60 -12.17
CA LYS A 3 -2.96 -24.21 -11.89
C LYS A 3 -3.87 -23.25 -12.64
N ALA A 4 -4.23 -22.12 -12.01
CA ALA A 4 -5.06 -21.09 -12.63
C ALA A 4 -4.66 -19.68 -12.21
N ILE A 5 -4.91 -18.71 -13.07
CA ILE A 5 -4.75 -17.28 -12.80
C ILE A 5 -6.06 -16.57 -13.12
N LEU A 6 -6.59 -15.81 -12.17
CA LEU A 6 -7.72 -14.91 -12.35
C LEU A 6 -7.19 -13.48 -12.45
N ILE A 7 -7.33 -12.85 -13.61
CA ILE A 7 -6.98 -11.44 -13.81
C ILE A 7 -8.20 -10.61 -13.45
N VAL A 8 -8.05 -9.72 -12.46
CA VAL A 8 -9.13 -8.84 -12.00
C VAL A 8 -8.81 -7.40 -12.34
N SER A 9 -9.61 -6.79 -13.19
CA SER A 9 -9.52 -5.37 -13.56
C SER A 9 -10.75 -4.60 -13.08
N PHE A 10 -10.63 -3.28 -12.94
CA PHE A 10 -11.81 -2.42 -12.73
C PHE A 10 -12.77 -2.53 -13.92
N GLY A 11 -12.22 -2.70 -15.12
CA GLY A 11 -12.96 -2.80 -16.37
C GLY A 11 -13.12 -1.47 -17.11
N THR A 12 -13.59 -1.54 -18.35
CA THR A 12 -13.93 -0.37 -19.18
C THR A 12 -14.94 -0.74 -20.25
N THR A 13 -15.79 0.21 -20.59
CA THR A 13 -16.76 0.12 -21.70
C THR A 13 -16.18 0.55 -23.05
N TYR A 14 -14.92 0.97 -23.09
CA TYR A 14 -14.23 1.39 -24.31
C TYR A 14 -13.48 0.19 -24.92
N PRO A 15 -13.93 -0.39 -26.05
CA PRO A 15 -13.34 -1.62 -26.63
C PRO A 15 -11.86 -1.47 -26.98
N GLY A 16 -11.47 -0.33 -27.57
CA GLY A 16 -10.08 -0.04 -27.93
C GLY A 16 -9.14 0.00 -26.71
N THR A 17 -9.59 0.64 -25.65
CA THR A 17 -8.87 0.70 -24.37
C THR A 17 -8.79 -0.69 -23.71
N ARG A 18 -9.89 -1.46 -23.73
CA ARG A 18 -9.91 -2.83 -23.21
C ARG A 18 -8.87 -3.70 -23.92
N GLN A 19 -8.81 -3.65 -25.25
CA GLN A 19 -7.86 -4.39 -26.07
C GLN A 19 -6.40 -4.04 -25.71
N LYS A 20 -6.09 -2.76 -25.61
CA LYS A 20 -4.72 -2.28 -25.41
C LYS A 20 -4.20 -2.48 -23.97
N ASN A 21 -5.08 -2.61 -23.00
CA ASN A 21 -4.72 -2.73 -21.58
C ASN A 21 -5.03 -4.13 -21.02
N ILE A 22 -6.32 -4.52 -20.98
CA ILE A 22 -6.76 -5.75 -20.32
C ILE A 22 -6.38 -6.98 -21.16
N THR A 23 -6.69 -6.95 -22.46
CA THR A 23 -6.30 -8.05 -23.36
C THR A 23 -4.77 -8.16 -23.45
N ALA A 24 -4.05 -7.03 -23.50
CA ALA A 24 -2.59 -7.04 -23.57
C ALA A 24 -1.92 -7.68 -22.35
N ILE A 25 -2.38 -7.39 -21.13
CA ILE A 25 -1.84 -8.05 -19.93
C ILE A 25 -2.22 -9.53 -19.89
N ARG A 26 -3.45 -9.88 -20.30
CA ARG A 26 -3.88 -11.28 -20.41
C ARG A 26 -3.00 -12.08 -21.38
N GLU A 27 -2.73 -11.54 -22.56
CA GLU A 27 -1.85 -12.17 -23.54
C GLU A 27 -0.43 -12.35 -23.01
N GLN A 28 0.09 -11.38 -22.27
CA GLN A 28 1.40 -11.47 -21.63
C GLN A 28 1.42 -12.55 -20.53
N VAL A 29 0.35 -12.67 -19.72
CA VAL A 29 0.20 -13.75 -18.73
C VAL A 29 0.11 -15.10 -19.44
N GLN A 30 -0.67 -15.22 -20.51
CA GLN A 30 -0.81 -16.47 -21.27
C GLN A 30 0.51 -16.91 -21.93
N ALA A 31 1.28 -15.95 -22.44
CA ALA A 31 2.60 -16.24 -23.01
C ALA A 31 3.61 -16.71 -21.95
N LEU A 32 3.53 -16.16 -20.75
CA LEU A 32 4.40 -16.53 -19.62
C LEU A 32 4.01 -17.87 -18.99
N TYR A 33 2.72 -18.20 -19.00
CA TYR A 33 2.13 -19.40 -18.39
C TYR A 33 1.20 -20.14 -19.37
N PRO A 34 1.73 -20.78 -20.43
CA PRO A 34 0.92 -21.37 -21.51
C PRO A 34 -0.01 -22.50 -21.04
N ASP A 35 0.40 -23.25 -20.01
CA ASP A 35 -0.34 -24.42 -19.51
C ASP A 35 -1.24 -24.09 -18.30
N VAL A 36 -1.39 -22.82 -17.94
CA VAL A 36 -2.21 -22.37 -16.80
C VAL A 36 -3.58 -21.90 -17.30
N LEU A 37 -4.64 -22.26 -16.57
CA LEU A 37 -5.98 -21.73 -16.87
C LEU A 37 -6.01 -20.23 -16.57
N ILE A 38 -6.51 -19.43 -17.49
CA ILE A 38 -6.69 -18.00 -17.31
C ILE A 38 -8.15 -17.64 -17.44
N GLU A 39 -8.66 -16.92 -16.44
CA GLU A 39 -9.96 -16.25 -16.42
C GLU A 39 -9.78 -14.76 -16.22
N GLU A 40 -10.75 -13.99 -16.69
CA GLU A 40 -10.84 -12.55 -16.49
C GLU A 40 -12.08 -12.21 -15.69
N ALA A 41 -11.95 -11.19 -14.82
CA ALA A 41 -13.06 -10.63 -14.06
C ALA A 41 -12.99 -9.10 -14.02
N VAL A 42 -14.15 -8.48 -13.87
CA VAL A 42 -14.32 -7.04 -13.74
C VAL A 42 -14.87 -6.74 -12.35
N SER A 43 -14.15 -5.96 -11.54
CA SER A 43 -14.56 -5.65 -10.16
C SER A 43 -15.74 -4.67 -10.13
N SER A 44 -15.76 -3.66 -11.01
CA SER A 44 -16.81 -2.63 -11.03
C SER A 44 -18.17 -3.16 -11.50
N THR A 45 -19.15 -3.12 -10.61
CA THR A 45 -20.54 -3.49 -10.92
C THR A 45 -21.17 -2.55 -11.97
N ILE A 46 -20.81 -1.26 -11.92
CA ILE A 46 -21.30 -0.27 -12.88
C ILE A 46 -20.78 -0.59 -14.28
N VAL A 47 -19.49 -0.87 -14.40
CA VAL A 47 -18.87 -1.21 -15.67
C VAL A 47 -19.45 -2.51 -16.23
N ARG A 48 -19.60 -3.56 -15.41
CA ARG A 48 -20.22 -4.84 -15.86
C ARG A 48 -21.62 -4.62 -16.40
N LYS A 49 -22.45 -3.84 -15.68
CA LYS A 49 -23.80 -3.51 -16.14
C LYS A 49 -23.78 -2.73 -17.44
N ALA A 50 -22.87 -1.79 -17.61
CA ALA A 50 -22.75 -1.00 -18.83
C ALA A 50 -22.23 -1.85 -20.01
N MET A 51 -21.28 -2.75 -19.80
CA MET A 51 -20.80 -3.71 -20.81
C MET A 51 -21.94 -4.62 -21.30
N ARG A 52 -22.77 -5.13 -20.37
CA ARG A 52 -23.93 -5.95 -20.72
C ARG A 52 -24.95 -5.17 -21.53
N THR A 53 -25.28 -3.92 -21.13
CA THR A 53 -26.36 -3.15 -21.76
C THR A 53 -25.94 -2.50 -23.09
N ARG A 54 -24.68 -2.10 -23.24
CA ARG A 54 -24.19 -1.36 -24.41
C ARG A 54 -23.50 -2.24 -25.45
N GLU A 55 -22.87 -3.34 -25.00
CA GLU A 55 -22.00 -4.15 -25.84
C GLU A 55 -22.45 -5.63 -25.91
N ASP A 56 -23.50 -6.02 -25.17
CA ASP A 56 -23.96 -7.42 -25.02
C ASP A 56 -22.85 -8.36 -24.53
N ILE A 57 -21.94 -7.84 -23.66
CA ILE A 57 -20.83 -8.58 -23.06
C ILE A 57 -21.17 -8.91 -21.62
N GLU A 58 -21.22 -10.20 -21.29
CA GLU A 58 -21.33 -10.67 -19.91
C GLU A 58 -19.94 -10.81 -19.26
N ALA A 59 -19.46 -9.72 -18.66
CA ALA A 59 -18.23 -9.73 -17.91
C ALA A 59 -18.46 -10.34 -16.51
N LYS A 60 -17.63 -11.30 -16.11
CA LYS A 60 -17.69 -11.96 -14.82
C LYS A 60 -17.28 -11.00 -13.70
N SER A 61 -17.90 -11.12 -12.53
CA SER A 61 -17.39 -10.58 -11.28
C SER A 61 -16.20 -11.41 -10.77
N PRO A 62 -15.42 -10.95 -9.79
CA PRO A 62 -14.37 -11.75 -9.17
C PRO A 62 -14.91 -13.09 -8.60
N ALA A 63 -16.09 -13.09 -7.99
CA ALA A 63 -16.75 -14.31 -7.49
C ALA A 63 -17.09 -15.29 -8.64
N GLU A 64 -17.73 -14.81 -9.69
CA GLU A 64 -18.06 -15.64 -10.88
C GLU A 64 -16.81 -16.14 -11.60
N GLY A 65 -15.72 -15.37 -11.59
CA GLY A 65 -14.43 -15.79 -12.12
C GLY A 65 -13.82 -16.94 -11.30
N LEU A 66 -13.87 -16.87 -9.98
CA LEU A 66 -13.42 -17.95 -9.09
C LEU A 66 -14.29 -19.20 -9.25
N GLU A 67 -15.62 -19.05 -9.32
CA GLU A 67 -16.53 -20.17 -9.56
C GLU A 67 -16.23 -20.86 -10.89
N ALA A 68 -16.03 -20.10 -11.96
CA ALA A 68 -15.66 -20.67 -13.27
C ALA A 68 -14.32 -21.42 -13.24
N LEU A 69 -13.34 -20.97 -12.45
CA LEU A 69 -12.10 -21.70 -12.26
C LEU A 69 -12.29 -22.99 -11.45
N LYS A 70 -13.15 -22.95 -10.44
CA LYS A 70 -13.54 -24.13 -9.64
C LYS A 70 -14.23 -25.18 -10.51
N GLU A 71 -15.22 -24.78 -11.32
CA GLU A 71 -15.90 -25.65 -12.27
C GLU A 71 -14.95 -26.32 -13.28
N LYS A 72 -13.91 -25.57 -13.69
CA LYS A 72 -12.83 -26.06 -14.56
C LYS A 72 -11.85 -26.98 -13.79
N GLY A 73 -12.05 -27.19 -12.50
CA GLY A 73 -11.23 -28.06 -11.66
C GLY A 73 -9.87 -27.48 -11.29
N ALA A 74 -9.72 -26.15 -11.25
CA ALA A 74 -8.54 -25.51 -10.70
C ALA A 74 -8.35 -25.88 -9.24
N THR A 75 -7.10 -26.14 -8.83
CA THR A 75 -6.76 -26.44 -7.44
C THR A 75 -5.91 -25.36 -6.79
N ASN A 76 -5.04 -24.74 -7.58
CA ASN A 76 -4.17 -23.65 -7.12
C ASN A 76 -4.46 -22.42 -7.96
N VAL A 77 -4.91 -21.34 -7.32
CA VAL A 77 -5.36 -20.13 -7.99
C VAL A 77 -4.54 -18.93 -7.52
N ILE A 78 -4.09 -18.11 -8.46
CA ILE A 78 -3.54 -16.79 -8.18
C ILE A 78 -4.47 -15.75 -8.77
N VAL A 79 -4.85 -14.78 -7.97
CA VAL A 79 -5.59 -13.61 -8.43
C VAL A 79 -4.60 -12.48 -8.71
N LEU A 80 -4.56 -12.00 -9.94
CA LEU A 80 -3.75 -10.88 -10.39
C LEU A 80 -4.63 -9.62 -10.50
N PRO A 81 -4.59 -8.71 -9.52
CA PRO A 81 -5.28 -7.44 -9.65
C PRO A 81 -4.52 -6.50 -10.58
N THR A 82 -5.23 -5.73 -11.39
CA THR A 82 -4.66 -4.59 -12.11
C THR A 82 -4.90 -3.26 -11.38
N HIS A 83 -5.19 -3.32 -10.08
CA HIS A 83 -5.38 -2.16 -9.23
C HIS A 83 -4.06 -1.42 -9.03
N ILE A 84 -4.13 -0.09 -8.93
CA ILE A 84 -2.96 0.78 -8.74
C ILE A 84 -2.49 0.75 -7.28
N ILE A 85 -3.42 0.89 -6.35
CA ILE A 85 -3.19 1.00 -4.91
C ILE A 85 -3.97 -0.09 -4.16
N ASP A 86 -3.57 -0.38 -2.93
CA ASP A 86 -4.31 -1.27 -2.03
C ASP A 86 -5.47 -0.50 -1.35
N GLY A 87 -6.37 0.02 -2.19
CA GLY A 87 -7.55 0.78 -1.79
C GLY A 87 -8.80 -0.07 -1.62
N ILE A 88 -9.97 0.60 -1.52
CA ILE A 88 -11.27 -0.02 -1.24
C ILE A 88 -11.59 -1.17 -2.22
N GLU A 89 -11.37 -0.97 -3.52
CA GLU A 89 -11.68 -1.98 -4.54
C GLU A 89 -10.79 -3.22 -4.42
N ASN A 90 -9.50 -3.02 -4.11
CA ASN A 90 -8.58 -4.13 -3.90
C ASN A 90 -8.93 -4.91 -2.62
N HIS A 91 -9.32 -4.22 -1.56
CA HIS A 91 -9.80 -4.86 -0.32
C HIS A 91 -11.09 -5.67 -0.55
N ARG A 92 -12.07 -5.12 -1.26
CA ARG A 92 -13.30 -5.85 -1.62
C ARG A 92 -13.00 -7.11 -2.42
N MET A 93 -12.11 -7.02 -3.40
CA MET A 93 -11.66 -8.17 -4.18
C MET A 93 -10.99 -9.23 -3.29
N LYS A 94 -10.10 -8.82 -2.37
CA LYS A 94 -9.44 -9.72 -1.42
C LYS A 94 -10.45 -10.42 -0.49
N GLN A 95 -11.50 -9.71 -0.05
CA GLN A 95 -12.58 -10.32 0.75
C GLN A 95 -13.30 -11.41 -0.03
N VAL A 96 -13.68 -11.14 -1.28
CA VAL A 96 -14.27 -12.17 -2.16
C VAL A 96 -13.37 -13.37 -2.31
N VAL A 97 -12.07 -13.17 -2.54
CA VAL A 97 -11.09 -14.27 -2.65
C VAL A 97 -11.05 -15.09 -1.38
N GLN A 98 -11.13 -14.47 -0.20
CA GLN A 98 -11.12 -15.15 1.08
C GLN A 98 -12.37 -16.00 1.31
N GLU A 99 -13.53 -15.57 0.83
CA GLU A 99 -14.77 -16.37 0.89
C GLU A 99 -14.65 -17.68 0.10
N TYR A 100 -13.89 -17.68 -1.00
CA TYR A 100 -13.64 -18.85 -1.85
C TYR A 100 -12.38 -19.65 -1.45
N ALA A 101 -11.66 -19.25 -0.40
CA ALA A 101 -10.38 -19.86 -0.04
C ALA A 101 -10.49 -21.39 0.23
N GLN A 102 -11.64 -21.85 0.77
CA GLN A 102 -11.87 -23.26 1.07
C GLN A 102 -12.18 -24.12 -0.16
N ASP A 103 -12.49 -23.51 -1.29
CA ASP A 103 -12.83 -24.20 -2.54
C ASP A 103 -11.60 -24.65 -3.34
N PHE A 104 -10.43 -24.14 -2.96
CA PHE A 104 -9.16 -24.44 -3.61
C PHE A 104 -8.16 -25.03 -2.62
N ALA A 105 -7.21 -25.83 -3.10
CA ALA A 105 -6.11 -26.31 -2.27
C ALA A 105 -5.21 -25.13 -1.84
N LEU A 106 -5.06 -24.12 -2.74
CA LEU A 106 -4.36 -22.89 -2.42
C LEU A 106 -4.90 -21.76 -3.30
N VAL A 107 -5.21 -20.62 -2.68
CA VAL A 107 -5.53 -19.38 -3.38
C VAL A 107 -4.71 -18.23 -2.80
N ALA A 108 -4.13 -17.39 -3.65
CA ALA A 108 -3.38 -16.21 -3.23
C ALA A 108 -3.68 -15.02 -4.15
N VAL A 109 -3.45 -13.82 -3.65
CA VAL A 109 -3.60 -12.56 -4.40
C VAL A 109 -2.21 -11.98 -4.63
N ALA A 110 -1.89 -11.63 -5.87
CA ALA A 110 -0.70 -10.87 -6.20
C ALA A 110 -0.88 -9.40 -5.76
N ASP A 111 0.23 -8.69 -5.63
CA ASP A 111 0.21 -7.32 -5.15
C ASP A 111 -0.36 -6.34 -6.20
N ALA A 112 -0.96 -5.24 -5.74
CA ALA A 112 -1.31 -4.09 -6.55
C ALA A 112 -0.03 -3.40 -7.07
N LEU A 113 -0.16 -2.45 -8.00
CA LEU A 113 1.00 -1.80 -8.63
C LEU A 113 1.92 -1.10 -7.62
N LEU A 114 1.35 -0.40 -6.65
CA LEU A 114 2.06 0.34 -5.61
C LEU A 114 1.85 -0.35 -4.26
N ALA A 115 2.54 -1.46 -4.02
CA ALA A 115 2.39 -2.25 -2.80
C ALA A 115 3.55 -2.05 -1.82
N THR A 116 4.76 -1.81 -2.32
CA THR A 116 5.99 -1.68 -1.52
C THR A 116 6.69 -0.35 -1.79
N GLU A 117 7.60 0.07 -0.91
CA GLU A 117 8.41 1.29 -1.14
C GLU A 117 9.22 1.21 -2.44
N GLU A 118 9.72 0.04 -2.80
CA GLU A 118 10.47 -0.19 -4.04
C GLU A 118 9.59 -0.01 -5.28
N ASP A 119 8.31 -0.38 -5.21
CA ASP A 119 7.40 -0.24 -6.33
C ASP A 119 7.24 1.22 -6.77
N TYR A 120 7.27 2.19 -5.83
CA TYR A 120 7.17 3.61 -6.19
C TYR A 120 8.35 4.07 -7.05
N GLU A 121 9.58 3.61 -6.75
CA GLU A 121 10.76 3.96 -7.53
C GLU A 121 10.73 3.30 -8.91
N ILE A 122 10.35 2.01 -8.97
CA ILE A 122 10.25 1.24 -10.22
C ILE A 122 9.16 1.82 -11.12
N VAL A 123 7.99 2.14 -10.55
CA VAL A 123 6.85 2.74 -11.29
C VAL A 123 7.21 4.15 -11.75
N ALA A 124 7.84 4.96 -10.89
CA ALA A 124 8.30 6.30 -11.25
C ALA A 124 9.21 6.29 -12.48
N LYS A 125 10.20 5.40 -12.48
CA LYS A 125 11.09 5.19 -13.62
C LYS A 125 10.34 4.72 -14.86
N ALA A 126 9.50 3.68 -14.73
CA ALA A 126 8.76 3.11 -15.86
C ALA A 126 7.83 4.12 -16.52
N LEU A 127 7.13 4.93 -15.71
CA LEU A 127 6.24 5.99 -16.21
C LEU A 127 7.02 7.09 -16.93
N TRP A 128 8.06 7.61 -16.29
CA TRP A 128 8.83 8.70 -16.88
C TRP A 128 9.50 8.30 -18.20
N GLU A 129 10.17 7.15 -18.23
CA GLU A 129 10.80 6.63 -19.44
C GLU A 129 9.78 6.36 -20.56
N SER A 130 8.52 6.08 -20.23
CA SER A 130 7.45 5.87 -21.20
C SER A 130 6.82 7.16 -21.72
N LEU A 131 6.92 8.27 -20.98
CA LEU A 131 6.20 9.53 -21.25
C LEU A 131 7.13 10.69 -21.66
N LYS A 132 8.40 10.67 -21.28
CA LYS A 132 9.32 11.81 -21.40
C LYS A 132 9.40 12.43 -22.81
N ASP A 133 9.34 11.61 -23.86
CA ASP A 133 9.44 12.11 -25.24
C ASP A 133 8.17 12.85 -25.68
N GLU A 134 7.00 12.44 -25.19
CA GLU A 134 5.72 13.12 -25.45
C GLU A 134 5.53 14.35 -24.56
N VAL A 135 6.05 14.31 -23.33
CA VAL A 135 6.00 15.41 -22.36
C VAL A 135 6.94 16.55 -22.78
N GLY A 136 8.17 16.23 -23.17
CA GLY A 136 9.20 17.21 -23.46
C GLY A 136 9.47 18.11 -22.25
N ASP A 137 9.51 19.43 -22.45
CA ASP A 137 9.74 20.43 -21.38
C ASP A 137 8.45 20.88 -20.67
N ALA A 138 7.27 20.35 -21.05
CA ALA A 138 5.99 20.78 -20.50
C ALA A 138 5.78 20.14 -19.10
N PRO A 139 5.13 20.85 -18.14
CA PRO A 139 4.67 20.22 -16.90
C PRO A 139 3.77 19.02 -17.19
N LEU A 140 3.93 17.96 -16.39
CA LEU A 140 3.13 16.73 -16.47
C LEU A 140 2.15 16.66 -15.30
N ILE A 141 0.88 16.41 -15.60
CA ILE A 141 -0.14 16.10 -14.60
C ILE A 141 -0.61 14.67 -14.82
N LEU A 142 -0.46 13.83 -13.80
CA LEU A 142 -1.04 12.50 -13.76
C LEU A 142 -2.40 12.58 -13.08
N MET A 143 -3.45 12.09 -13.72
CA MET A 143 -4.79 12.03 -13.13
C MET A 143 -5.03 10.64 -12.54
N GLY A 144 -5.00 10.53 -11.21
CA GLY A 144 -5.42 9.33 -10.47
C GLY A 144 -6.94 9.30 -10.23
N HIS A 145 -7.48 8.12 -9.95
CA HIS A 145 -8.87 8.00 -9.52
C HIS A 145 -9.08 8.67 -8.15
N GLY A 146 -8.18 8.40 -7.21
CA GLY A 146 -8.33 8.81 -5.82
C GLY A 146 -9.21 7.86 -5.02
N THR A 147 -9.28 8.07 -3.73
CA THR A 147 -10.10 7.30 -2.80
C THR A 147 -10.20 8.01 -1.45
N GLU A 148 -11.31 7.86 -0.75
CA GLU A 148 -11.43 8.29 0.66
C GLU A 148 -10.62 7.41 1.64
N HIS A 149 -10.03 6.32 1.17
CA HIS A 149 -9.21 5.41 1.97
C HIS A 149 -7.82 5.99 2.21
N ALA A 150 -7.17 5.59 3.34
CA ALA A 150 -5.79 6.01 3.67
C ALA A 150 -4.75 5.71 2.57
N ALA A 151 -5.03 4.76 1.67
CA ALA A 151 -4.21 4.45 0.50
C ALA A 151 -4.11 5.62 -0.51
N ASP A 152 -4.94 6.67 -0.41
CA ASP A 152 -4.84 7.88 -1.24
C ASP A 152 -3.48 8.59 -1.08
N GLY A 153 -2.84 8.45 0.08
CA GLY A 153 -1.48 8.92 0.34
C GLY A 153 -0.41 8.38 -0.62
N SER A 154 -0.69 7.24 -1.28
CA SER A 154 0.20 6.64 -2.30
C SER A 154 0.46 7.59 -3.47
N TYR A 155 -0.48 8.43 -3.85
CA TYR A 155 -0.31 9.39 -4.94
C TYR A 155 0.75 10.45 -4.61
N ALA A 156 0.79 10.95 -3.38
CA ALA A 156 1.78 11.93 -2.94
C ALA A 156 3.20 11.33 -2.87
N ILE A 157 3.30 10.07 -2.45
CA ILE A 157 4.58 9.32 -2.44
C ILE A 157 5.07 9.13 -3.87
N LEU A 158 4.20 8.70 -4.77
CA LEU A 158 4.54 8.51 -6.18
C LEU A 158 4.94 9.84 -6.85
N GLU A 159 4.20 10.94 -6.62
CA GLU A 159 4.57 12.27 -7.14
C GLU A 159 5.99 12.63 -6.75
N THR A 160 6.36 12.37 -5.48
CA THR A 160 7.70 12.62 -4.97
C THR A 160 8.74 11.72 -5.65
N ALA A 161 8.45 10.44 -5.80
CA ALA A 161 9.35 9.49 -6.44
C ALA A 161 9.62 9.84 -7.91
N ILE A 162 8.56 10.19 -8.67
CA ILE A 162 8.71 10.57 -10.10
C ILE A 162 9.51 11.86 -10.22
N ARG A 163 9.25 12.87 -9.40
CA ARG A 163 10.00 14.13 -9.40
C ARG A 163 11.48 13.93 -9.09
N ASN A 164 11.80 13.09 -8.11
CA ASN A 164 13.18 12.78 -7.74
C ASN A 164 13.92 12.05 -8.86
N TYR A 165 13.23 11.17 -9.59
CA TYR A 165 13.82 10.42 -10.70
C TYR A 165 13.99 11.29 -11.96
N ALA A 166 12.96 12.05 -12.32
CA ALA A 166 12.86 12.77 -13.59
C ALA A 166 13.57 14.14 -13.60
N ASP A 167 13.77 14.75 -12.42
CA ASP A 167 14.13 16.17 -12.27
C ASP A 167 13.24 17.09 -13.13
N HIS A 168 11.93 16.80 -13.11
CA HIS A 168 10.93 17.43 -13.98
C HIS A 168 9.74 17.97 -13.18
N GLU A 169 8.97 18.89 -13.79
CA GLU A 169 7.77 19.43 -13.17
C GLU A 169 6.58 18.49 -13.35
N ILE A 170 6.29 17.71 -12.29
CA ILE A 170 5.27 16.66 -12.29
C ILE A 170 4.32 16.86 -11.11
N TYR A 171 3.04 16.61 -11.34
CA TYR A 171 1.98 16.68 -10.34
C TYR A 171 1.06 15.48 -10.46
N ILE A 172 0.43 15.12 -9.36
CA ILE A 172 -0.66 14.14 -9.36
C ILE A 172 -1.89 14.83 -8.76
N ALA A 173 -2.98 14.81 -9.50
CA ALA A 173 -4.32 15.18 -9.04
C ALA A 173 -5.24 13.99 -9.16
N THR A 174 -6.31 13.96 -8.36
CA THR A 174 -7.25 12.84 -8.32
C THR A 174 -8.68 13.32 -8.57
N VAL A 175 -9.52 12.42 -9.10
CA VAL A 175 -10.94 12.72 -9.33
C VAL A 175 -11.71 12.70 -8.02
N GLU A 176 -11.47 11.69 -7.16
CA GLU A 176 -12.21 11.44 -5.91
C GLU A 176 -11.31 11.45 -4.66
N GLY A 177 -10.05 11.85 -4.77
CA GLY A 177 -9.11 11.85 -3.65
C GLY A 177 -8.87 13.24 -3.05
N ALA A 178 -7.84 13.32 -2.20
CA ALA A 178 -7.54 14.50 -1.41
C ALA A 178 -6.94 15.67 -2.21
N VAL A 179 -6.23 15.41 -3.32
CA VAL A 179 -5.57 16.43 -4.13
C VAL A 179 -6.35 16.66 -5.42
N THR A 180 -6.98 17.80 -5.53
CA THR A 180 -7.79 18.19 -6.70
C THR A 180 -6.95 18.84 -7.81
N ILE A 181 -7.51 18.99 -9.01
CA ILE A 181 -6.85 19.71 -10.09
C ILE A 181 -6.67 21.20 -9.76
N GLU A 182 -7.58 21.81 -9.00
CA GLU A 182 -7.49 23.17 -8.52
C GLU A 182 -6.28 23.37 -7.60
N ASP A 183 -6.01 22.43 -6.71
CA ASP A 183 -4.83 22.44 -5.84
C ASP A 183 -3.54 22.40 -6.66
N VAL A 184 -3.52 21.56 -7.70
CA VAL A 184 -2.39 21.46 -8.62
C VAL A 184 -2.20 22.77 -9.38
N ILE A 185 -3.26 23.36 -9.94
CA ILE A 185 -3.22 24.66 -10.63
C ILE A 185 -2.66 25.74 -9.70
N ALA A 186 -3.13 25.81 -8.46
CA ALA A 186 -2.63 26.78 -7.48
C ALA A 186 -1.13 26.57 -7.17
N ARG A 187 -0.67 25.32 -7.05
CA ARG A 187 0.77 24.98 -6.87
C ARG A 187 1.61 25.43 -8.06
N MET A 188 1.14 25.18 -9.29
CA MET A 188 1.80 25.61 -10.53
C MET A 188 1.91 27.12 -10.61
N GLN A 189 0.81 27.84 -10.39
CA GLN A 189 0.77 29.31 -10.43
C GLN A 189 1.72 29.92 -9.40
N LYS A 190 1.75 29.39 -8.17
CA LYS A 190 2.66 29.83 -7.11
C LYS A 190 4.13 29.63 -7.49
N LYS A 191 4.47 28.50 -8.10
CA LYS A 191 5.83 28.19 -8.58
C LYS A 191 6.25 29.15 -9.70
N HIS A 192 5.38 29.35 -10.68
CA HIS A 192 5.68 30.23 -11.82
C HIS A 192 5.71 31.71 -11.43
N ALA A 193 4.91 32.16 -10.46
CA ALA A 193 4.95 33.53 -9.96
C ALA A 193 6.31 33.89 -9.29
N SER A 194 7.01 32.90 -8.74
CA SER A 194 8.34 33.06 -8.15
C SER A 194 9.49 33.00 -9.16
N SER A 195 9.22 32.60 -10.40
CA SER A 195 10.20 32.52 -11.49
C SER A 195 10.27 33.84 -12.28
N ALA A 196 11.48 34.28 -12.63
CA ALA A 196 11.72 35.56 -13.34
C ALA A 196 11.13 35.61 -14.77
N ASN A 197 10.60 34.52 -15.29
CA ASN A 197 10.01 34.43 -16.63
C ASN A 197 8.50 34.66 -16.61
N LYS A 198 8.08 35.89 -16.83
CA LYS A 198 6.69 36.39 -16.78
C LYS A 198 5.80 36.07 -17.99
N LYS A 199 5.93 34.98 -18.70
CA LYS A 199 4.95 34.59 -19.74
C LYS A 199 4.18 33.36 -19.38
N MET A 200 3.05 33.54 -18.66
CA MET A 200 2.15 32.45 -18.26
C MET A 200 0.98 32.18 -19.21
N SER A 201 0.73 33.03 -20.22
CA SER A 201 -0.35 32.75 -21.15
C SER A 201 0.08 31.75 -22.23
N ASN A 202 -0.68 30.66 -22.37
CA ASN A 202 -0.51 29.56 -23.32
C ASN A 202 0.65 28.60 -23.06
N GLN A 203 1.02 28.33 -21.81
CA GLN A 203 1.97 27.26 -21.53
C GLN A 203 1.29 25.90 -21.73
N ARG A 204 1.89 25.05 -22.57
CA ARG A 204 1.46 23.66 -22.74
C ARG A 204 1.61 22.89 -21.42
N VAL A 205 0.61 22.11 -21.04
CA VAL A 205 0.61 21.20 -19.90
C VAL A 205 0.11 19.84 -20.38
N VAL A 206 0.91 18.80 -20.18
CA VAL A 206 0.52 17.44 -20.53
C VAL A 206 -0.28 16.83 -19.41
N VAL A 207 -1.43 16.25 -19.73
CA VAL A 207 -2.31 15.54 -18.79
C VAL A 207 -2.52 14.10 -19.26
N THR A 208 -2.30 13.13 -18.39
CA THR A 208 -2.50 11.73 -18.74
C THR A 208 -3.07 10.95 -17.54
N PRO A 209 -3.92 9.93 -17.75
CA PRO A 209 -4.45 9.17 -16.63
C PRO A 209 -3.38 8.29 -16.00
N PHE A 210 -3.33 8.27 -14.67
CA PHE A 210 -2.63 7.28 -13.88
C PHE A 210 -3.65 6.23 -13.40
N MET A 211 -4.25 5.55 -14.36
CA MET A 211 -5.21 4.47 -14.20
C MET A 211 -4.86 3.35 -15.17
N PHE A 212 -5.10 2.09 -14.79
CA PHE A 212 -4.75 0.94 -15.63
C PHE A 212 -5.39 1.03 -17.01
N VAL A 213 -6.63 1.51 -17.09
CA VAL A 213 -7.39 1.73 -18.32
C VAL A 213 -7.77 3.20 -18.47
N ALA A 214 -7.67 3.77 -19.67
CA ALA A 214 -8.20 5.09 -19.99
C ALA A 214 -9.68 4.95 -20.38
N GLY A 215 -10.55 4.87 -19.37
CA GLY A 215 -12.00 4.73 -19.53
C GLY A 215 -12.74 6.08 -19.48
N ASP A 216 -13.91 6.07 -18.86
CA ASP A 216 -14.82 7.22 -18.74
C ASP A 216 -14.14 8.43 -18.10
N HIS A 217 -13.47 8.25 -16.96
CA HIS A 217 -12.73 9.33 -16.29
C HIS A 217 -11.68 10.00 -17.18
N ALA A 218 -10.98 9.23 -18.03
CA ALA A 218 -9.96 9.81 -18.90
C ALA A 218 -10.57 10.60 -20.06
N ASN A 219 -11.72 10.19 -20.57
CA ASN A 219 -12.40 10.86 -21.68
C ASN A 219 -13.22 12.07 -21.20
N ASN A 220 -13.93 11.95 -20.08
CA ASN A 220 -14.84 12.98 -19.57
C ASN A 220 -14.17 13.84 -18.49
N ASP A 221 -13.82 13.29 -17.32
CA ASP A 221 -13.28 14.09 -16.20
C ASP A 221 -11.90 14.69 -16.51
N MET A 222 -11.06 14.01 -17.30
CA MET A 222 -9.76 14.54 -17.69
C MET A 222 -9.84 15.43 -18.93
N ALA A 223 -10.27 14.85 -20.06
CA ALA A 223 -10.22 15.53 -21.37
C ALA A 223 -11.49 16.35 -21.67
N GLY A 224 -12.57 16.22 -20.89
CA GLY A 224 -13.82 16.97 -21.07
C GLY A 224 -14.49 16.71 -22.39
N GLY A 225 -14.43 15.47 -22.92
CA GLY A 225 -15.07 15.13 -24.17
C GLY A 225 -14.47 15.83 -25.40
N MET A 226 -13.29 16.44 -25.31
CA MET A 226 -12.66 17.23 -26.41
C MET A 226 -12.69 16.53 -27.78
N HIS A 227 -12.62 15.20 -27.79
CA HIS A 227 -12.59 14.42 -29.02
C HIS A 227 -13.98 14.20 -29.66
N GLU A 228 -15.05 14.44 -28.89
CA GLU A 228 -16.43 14.29 -29.32
C GLU A 228 -17.15 15.63 -29.48
N ALA A 229 -16.55 16.73 -28.96
CA ALA A 229 -17.11 18.08 -29.02
C ALA A 229 -16.97 18.68 -30.44
N GLU A 230 -18.05 19.24 -30.97
CA GLU A 230 -18.09 19.89 -32.31
C GLU A 230 -17.07 21.04 -32.46
N ASN A 231 -16.74 21.74 -31.35
CA ASN A 231 -15.79 22.84 -31.32
C ASN A 231 -14.38 22.42 -30.82
N GLY A 232 -14.22 21.17 -30.39
CA GLY A 232 -12.95 20.68 -29.81
C GLY A 232 -12.57 21.30 -28.48
N GLU A 233 -13.49 21.97 -27.80
CA GLU A 233 -13.29 22.56 -26.48
C GLU A 233 -13.67 21.58 -25.37
N PRO A 234 -12.91 21.50 -24.25
CA PRO A 234 -13.22 20.63 -23.14
C PRO A 234 -14.38 21.18 -22.29
N GLU A 235 -15.12 20.29 -21.66
CA GLU A 235 -16.11 20.67 -20.63
C GLU A 235 -15.43 21.44 -19.49
N GLU A 236 -16.09 22.51 -18.99
CA GLU A 236 -15.54 23.43 -17.99
C GLU A 236 -15.10 22.74 -16.70
N ASP A 237 -15.85 21.71 -16.26
CA ASP A 237 -15.58 20.98 -15.02
C ASP A 237 -14.46 19.92 -15.14
N SER A 238 -13.99 19.63 -16.35
CA SER A 238 -12.91 18.70 -16.59
C SER A 238 -11.53 19.27 -16.20
N PHE A 239 -10.55 18.40 -16.05
CA PHE A 239 -9.17 18.83 -15.81
C PHE A 239 -8.68 19.76 -16.93
N ALA A 240 -8.95 19.41 -18.18
CA ALA A 240 -8.59 20.22 -19.34
C ALA A 240 -9.30 21.57 -19.32
N GLY A 241 -10.61 21.62 -19.03
CA GLY A 241 -11.38 22.87 -18.96
C GLY A 241 -10.86 23.80 -17.87
N LYS A 242 -10.60 23.27 -16.65
CA LYS A 242 -10.05 24.04 -15.54
C LYS A 242 -8.65 24.56 -15.80
N LEU A 243 -7.80 23.78 -16.47
CA LEU A 243 -6.47 24.22 -16.92
C LEU A 243 -6.58 25.34 -17.96
N GLN A 244 -7.50 25.20 -18.92
CA GLN A 244 -7.73 26.22 -19.94
C GLN A 244 -8.26 27.52 -19.32
N ALA A 245 -9.20 27.44 -18.38
CA ALA A 245 -9.69 28.59 -17.63
C ALA A 245 -8.58 29.27 -16.80
N ALA A 246 -7.58 28.53 -16.34
CA ALA A 246 -6.42 29.04 -15.64
C ALA A 246 -5.31 29.61 -16.58
N GLY A 247 -5.53 29.58 -17.90
CA GLY A 247 -4.61 30.16 -18.91
C GLY A 247 -3.54 29.21 -19.42
N TYR A 248 -3.65 27.90 -19.18
CA TYR A 248 -2.79 26.86 -19.74
C TYR A 248 -3.38 26.27 -21.03
N THR A 249 -2.53 25.60 -21.80
CA THR A 249 -2.94 24.82 -22.97
C THR A 249 -2.83 23.34 -22.63
N PRO A 250 -3.92 22.65 -22.24
CA PRO A 250 -3.89 21.24 -21.90
C PRO A 250 -3.65 20.40 -23.17
N ASP A 251 -2.77 19.41 -23.05
CA ASP A 251 -2.50 18.38 -24.05
C ASP A 251 -2.78 17.02 -23.40
N CYS A 252 -3.94 16.42 -23.74
CA CYS A 252 -4.45 15.25 -23.09
C CYS A 252 -4.01 13.97 -23.83
N ILE A 253 -3.18 13.16 -23.16
CA ILE A 253 -2.79 11.82 -23.62
C ILE A 253 -3.78 10.82 -23.03
N ILE A 254 -4.80 10.41 -23.82
CA ILE A 254 -5.81 9.41 -23.40
C ILE A 254 -5.24 8.01 -23.59
N ARG A 255 -4.38 7.59 -22.65
CA ARG A 255 -3.72 6.29 -22.64
C ARG A 255 -3.67 5.73 -21.24
N GLY A 256 -4.25 4.53 -21.02
CA GLY A 256 -4.14 3.83 -19.74
C GLY A 256 -2.70 3.36 -19.49
N ILE A 257 -2.29 3.31 -18.22
CA ILE A 257 -0.91 2.88 -17.92
C ILE A 257 -0.67 1.40 -18.27
N GLY A 258 -1.73 0.59 -18.43
CA GLY A 258 -1.65 -0.78 -18.93
C GLY A 258 -1.18 -0.87 -20.40
N GLU A 259 -1.17 0.22 -21.17
CA GLU A 259 -0.61 0.26 -22.52
C GLU A 259 0.94 0.26 -22.50
N TYR A 260 1.57 0.70 -21.41
CA TYR A 260 3.03 0.74 -21.31
C TYR A 260 3.59 -0.63 -20.94
N PRO A 261 4.45 -1.24 -21.82
CA PRO A 261 5.03 -2.55 -21.55
C PRO A 261 5.83 -2.59 -20.23
N ALA A 262 6.52 -1.49 -19.89
CA ALA A 262 7.29 -1.39 -18.65
C ALA A 262 6.39 -1.48 -17.40
N ILE A 263 5.19 -0.90 -17.44
CA ILE A 263 4.22 -1.00 -16.34
C ILE A 263 3.63 -2.41 -16.25
N ARG A 264 3.26 -3.04 -17.38
CA ARG A 264 2.79 -4.43 -17.36
C ARG A 264 3.84 -5.38 -16.80
N GLU A 265 5.13 -5.13 -17.06
CA GLU A 265 6.22 -5.96 -16.52
C GLU A 265 6.30 -5.92 -14.99
N ILE A 266 5.91 -4.81 -14.34
CA ILE A 266 5.82 -4.73 -12.89
C ILE A 266 4.74 -5.68 -12.37
N TYR A 267 3.55 -5.69 -12.97
CA TYR A 267 2.51 -6.66 -12.63
C TYR A 267 2.97 -8.10 -12.88
N MET A 268 3.75 -8.34 -13.95
CA MET A 268 4.33 -9.67 -14.21
C MET A 268 5.37 -10.05 -13.14
N ALA A 269 6.14 -9.11 -12.63
CA ALA A 269 7.08 -9.36 -11.53
C ALA A 269 6.33 -9.74 -10.23
N HIS A 270 5.24 -9.03 -9.91
CA HIS A 270 4.37 -9.38 -8.78
C HIS A 270 3.73 -10.76 -8.96
N LEU A 271 3.27 -11.08 -10.18
CA LEU A 271 2.72 -12.40 -10.50
C LEU A 271 3.77 -13.50 -10.36
N ARG A 272 5.00 -13.32 -10.88
CA ARG A 272 6.09 -14.31 -10.77
C ARG A 272 6.43 -14.60 -9.31
N ARG A 273 6.48 -13.58 -8.46
CA ARG A 273 6.70 -13.73 -7.01
C ARG A 273 5.64 -14.66 -6.41
N LYS A 274 4.35 -14.43 -6.71
CA LYS A 274 3.27 -15.28 -6.23
C LYS A 274 3.23 -16.67 -6.86
N THR A 275 3.58 -16.81 -8.14
CA THR A 275 3.62 -18.12 -8.78
C THR A 275 4.72 -19.02 -8.24
N SER A 276 5.85 -18.44 -7.83
CA SER A 276 6.91 -19.22 -7.16
C SER A 276 6.44 -19.76 -5.81
N GLU A 277 5.57 -19.04 -5.10
CA GLU A 277 4.98 -19.47 -3.81
C GLU A 277 3.87 -20.52 -4.02
N VAL A 278 2.95 -20.31 -4.97
CA VAL A 278 1.69 -21.04 -5.12
C VAL A 278 1.78 -22.22 -6.08
N PHE A 279 2.61 -22.13 -7.12
CA PHE A 279 2.71 -23.12 -8.18
C PHE A 279 3.93 -24.05 -8.05
N SER A 280 4.74 -23.95 -6.98
CA SER A 280 5.83 -24.87 -6.72
C SER A 280 5.28 -26.29 -6.52
N GLU A 281 5.91 -27.28 -7.13
CA GLU A 281 5.47 -28.68 -7.09
C GLU A 281 5.60 -29.31 -5.68
N ASN A 282 6.26 -28.60 -4.75
CA ASN A 282 6.42 -29.05 -3.36
C ASN A 282 5.21 -28.83 -2.45
N ASN A 283 4.08 -28.29 -2.96
CA ASN A 283 2.84 -28.11 -2.21
C ASN A 283 1.84 -29.27 -2.38
N ALA A 284 2.24 -30.42 -2.93
CA ALA A 284 1.43 -31.64 -2.89
C ALA A 284 1.54 -32.25 -1.49
N CYS A 285 0.37 -32.33 -0.84
CA CYS A 285 0.13 -32.95 0.45
C CYS A 285 0.89 -34.29 0.62
N ASP A 286 1.95 -34.30 1.42
CA ASP A 286 2.43 -35.46 2.13
C ASP A 286 2.54 -35.08 3.60
N CYS A 287 1.52 -35.52 4.35
CA CYS A 287 1.63 -35.66 5.79
C CYS A 287 2.63 -36.78 6.08
N GLU A 288 3.92 -36.48 6.04
CA GLU A 288 5.00 -37.15 6.74
C GLU A 288 6.37 -36.75 6.08
N ASN A 289 7.20 -36.06 6.87
CA ASN A 289 8.61 -35.81 6.60
C ASN A 289 9.00 -35.02 5.34
N THR A 290 8.80 -33.71 5.36
CA THR A 290 9.55 -32.78 4.53
C THR A 290 10.48 -31.95 5.41
N VAL A 291 11.78 -32.07 5.15
CA VAL A 291 12.77 -31.07 5.53
C VAL A 291 12.34 -29.76 4.88
N GLN A 292 11.70 -28.89 5.66
CA GLN A 292 11.36 -27.54 5.27
C GLN A 292 12.66 -26.82 4.93
N GLN A 293 12.77 -26.27 3.70
CA GLN A 293 13.67 -25.14 3.53
C GLN A 293 13.17 -24.06 4.50
N PRO A 294 14.04 -23.45 5.31
CA PRO A 294 13.61 -22.52 6.33
C PRO A 294 12.80 -21.40 5.69
N GLU A 295 11.56 -21.24 6.09
CA GLU A 295 10.77 -20.04 5.81
C GLU A 295 11.62 -18.86 6.20
N LYS A 296 11.69 -17.83 5.34
CA LYS A 296 12.47 -16.63 5.62
C LYS A 296 12.00 -16.08 6.97
N GLY A 297 12.89 -15.91 7.92
CA GLY A 297 12.52 -15.46 9.27
C GLY A 297 11.68 -14.18 9.24
N MET A 298 10.73 -14.05 10.16
CA MET A 298 9.78 -12.94 10.23
C MET A 298 9.90 -12.20 11.55
N LEU A 299 9.98 -10.85 11.52
CA LEU A 299 10.05 -10.02 12.71
C LEU A 299 8.73 -9.26 12.93
N TYR A 300 8.12 -9.43 14.10
CA TYR A 300 6.95 -8.67 14.52
C TYR A 300 7.25 -7.70 15.66
N GLY A 301 6.83 -6.45 15.54
CA GLY A 301 6.72 -5.54 16.67
C GLY A 301 5.31 -5.56 17.21
N ILE A 302 5.12 -6.07 18.40
CA ILE A 302 3.80 -6.39 18.92
C ILE A 302 3.40 -5.41 20.03
N GLY A 303 2.38 -4.60 19.78
CA GLY A 303 1.78 -3.70 20.75
C GLY A 303 0.90 -4.45 21.75
N VAL A 304 1.33 -4.44 23.04
CA VAL A 304 0.57 -5.14 24.09
C VAL A 304 -0.38 -4.21 24.85
N GLY A 305 -0.62 -3.02 24.34
CA GLY A 305 -1.47 -2.02 24.99
C GLY A 305 -0.81 -1.35 26.21
N PRO A 306 -1.52 -0.43 26.90
CA PRO A 306 -0.94 0.50 27.88
C PRO A 306 -0.86 -0.07 29.32
N GLY A 307 -1.22 -1.34 29.55
CA GLY A 307 -1.16 -1.96 30.86
C GLY A 307 -2.34 -2.83 31.25
N ASN A 308 -3.54 -2.49 30.82
CA ASN A 308 -4.71 -3.34 31.03
C ASN A 308 -4.74 -4.48 30.00
N PRO A 309 -4.66 -5.76 30.39
CA PRO A 309 -4.68 -6.88 29.44
C PRO A 309 -5.91 -6.92 28.51
N LYS A 310 -7.04 -6.37 28.95
CA LYS A 310 -8.26 -6.24 28.12
C LYS A 310 -8.12 -5.26 26.96
N LEU A 311 -7.06 -4.45 26.94
CA LEU A 311 -6.74 -3.52 25.85
C LEU A 311 -5.70 -4.11 24.87
N MET A 312 -5.36 -5.39 24.97
CA MET A 312 -4.63 -6.08 23.92
C MET A 312 -5.56 -6.35 22.73
N THR A 313 -5.04 -6.15 21.52
CA THR A 313 -5.78 -6.52 20.30
C THR A 313 -5.78 -8.03 20.10
N LEU A 314 -6.82 -8.56 19.44
CA LEU A 314 -6.87 -9.98 19.07
C LEU A 314 -5.66 -10.35 18.20
N GLN A 315 -5.32 -9.50 17.24
CA GLN A 315 -4.17 -9.68 16.36
C GLN A 315 -2.85 -9.79 17.15
N ALA A 316 -2.66 -9.00 18.20
CA ALA A 316 -1.48 -9.10 19.05
C ALA A 316 -1.39 -10.47 19.76
N ILE A 317 -2.52 -10.97 20.27
CA ILE A 317 -2.58 -12.28 20.93
C ILE A 317 -2.27 -13.40 19.93
N GLU A 318 -2.90 -13.38 18.75
CA GLU A 318 -2.69 -14.37 17.69
C GLU A 318 -1.24 -14.35 17.18
N THR A 319 -0.65 -13.18 17.00
CA THR A 319 0.74 -13.04 16.55
C THR A 319 1.70 -13.59 17.62
N ILE A 320 1.49 -13.28 18.90
CA ILE A 320 2.28 -13.86 20.00
C ILE A 320 2.22 -15.39 19.97
N GLN A 321 1.05 -15.95 19.67
CA GLN A 321 0.89 -17.42 19.60
C GLN A 321 1.66 -18.02 18.40
N LYS A 322 1.79 -17.32 17.30
CA LYS A 322 2.52 -17.76 16.09
C LYS A 322 4.04 -17.63 16.24
N CYS A 323 4.56 -16.65 17.00
CA CYS A 323 5.99 -16.45 17.17
C CYS A 323 6.68 -17.65 17.83
N ASP A 324 7.87 -18.02 17.32
CA ASP A 324 8.74 -19.03 17.94
C ASP A 324 9.52 -18.44 19.10
N VAL A 325 9.98 -17.20 18.93
CA VAL A 325 10.79 -16.46 19.90
C VAL A 325 10.11 -15.15 20.27
N ILE A 326 10.11 -14.80 21.55
CA ILE A 326 9.59 -13.54 22.05
C ILE A 326 10.74 -12.72 22.65
N VAL A 327 11.00 -11.56 22.10
CA VAL A 327 11.98 -10.59 22.59
C VAL A 327 11.32 -9.70 23.63
N LEU A 328 11.91 -9.66 24.80
CA LEU A 328 11.49 -8.87 25.95
C LEU A 328 12.42 -7.68 26.13
N PRO A 329 11.94 -6.42 26.05
CA PRO A 329 12.78 -5.23 26.21
C PRO A 329 13.13 -4.94 27.69
N ALA A 330 13.69 -5.93 28.37
CA ALA A 330 14.07 -5.86 29.77
C ALA A 330 15.22 -6.83 30.08
N VAL A 331 15.81 -6.70 31.24
CA VAL A 331 16.92 -7.56 31.72
C VAL A 331 16.40 -8.97 32.05
N SER A 332 15.17 -9.07 32.53
CA SER A 332 14.52 -10.34 32.87
C SER A 332 13.03 -10.28 32.54
N LYS A 333 12.37 -11.45 32.48
CA LYS A 333 10.92 -11.51 32.24
C LYS A 333 10.12 -10.95 33.44
N GLU A 334 10.67 -11.05 34.63
CA GLU A 334 10.07 -10.52 35.85
C GLU A 334 10.03 -8.99 35.84
N GLU A 335 11.02 -8.33 35.21
CA GLU A 335 11.12 -6.88 35.08
C GLU A 335 10.44 -6.35 33.83
N CYS A 336 9.99 -7.24 32.91
CA CYS A 336 9.37 -6.84 31.66
C CYS A 336 7.87 -6.57 31.82
N TYR A 337 7.49 -5.29 31.87
CA TYR A 337 6.08 -4.87 31.95
C TYR A 337 5.23 -5.43 30.80
N ALA A 338 5.75 -5.43 29.58
CA ALA A 338 5.04 -5.98 28.41
C ALA A 338 4.73 -7.46 28.59
N TYR A 339 5.69 -8.25 29.10
CA TYR A 339 5.49 -9.65 29.41
C TYR A 339 4.43 -9.87 30.51
N GLN A 340 4.44 -9.05 31.54
CA GLN A 340 3.46 -9.14 32.65
C GLN A 340 2.01 -8.87 32.18
N ILE A 341 1.85 -8.03 31.14
CA ILE A 341 0.55 -7.77 30.53
C ILE A 341 0.09 -9.02 29.76
N VAL A 342 0.96 -9.52 28.87
CA VAL A 342 0.67 -10.68 28.00
C VAL A 342 0.37 -11.94 28.81
N LYS A 343 1.14 -12.21 29.86
CA LYS A 343 0.97 -13.41 30.69
C LYS A 343 -0.44 -13.55 31.28
N LYS A 344 -1.13 -12.45 31.53
CA LYS A 344 -2.49 -12.45 32.10
C LYS A 344 -3.56 -12.94 31.12
N VAL A 345 -3.31 -12.86 29.82
CA VAL A 345 -4.26 -13.23 28.75
C VAL A 345 -3.75 -14.34 27.82
N CYS A 346 -2.45 -14.56 27.75
CA CYS A 346 -1.82 -15.58 26.93
C CYS A 346 -0.83 -16.40 27.77
N GLN A 347 -1.33 -17.41 28.48
CA GLN A 347 -0.49 -18.28 29.34
C GLN A 347 0.53 -19.10 28.53
N LYS A 348 0.28 -19.35 27.24
CA LYS A 348 1.19 -20.07 26.35
C LYS A 348 2.53 -19.37 26.14
N ILE A 349 2.65 -18.09 26.52
CA ILE A 349 3.91 -17.35 26.38
C ILE A 349 5.05 -17.95 27.22
N ASP A 350 4.73 -18.59 28.37
CA ASP A 350 5.72 -19.25 29.22
C ASP A 350 6.40 -20.46 28.56
N GLY A 351 5.78 -21.05 27.56
CA GLY A 351 6.34 -22.19 26.81
C GLY A 351 7.17 -21.78 25.59
N LYS A 352 7.32 -20.47 25.31
CA LYS A 352 8.09 -19.97 24.17
C LYS A 352 9.53 -19.68 24.55
N ALA A 353 10.41 -19.64 23.55
CA ALA A 353 11.75 -19.10 23.74
C ALA A 353 11.68 -17.60 24.06
N LEU A 354 12.22 -17.19 25.18
CA LEU A 354 12.22 -15.79 25.65
C LEU A 354 13.63 -15.21 25.55
N LEU A 355 13.79 -14.13 24.78
CA LEU A 355 15.04 -13.40 24.62
C LEU A 355 14.96 -12.06 25.35
N CYS A 356 15.60 -11.97 26.51
CA CYS A 356 15.64 -10.72 27.29
C CYS A 356 16.75 -9.81 26.78
N MET A 357 16.36 -8.66 26.19
CA MET A 357 17.29 -7.70 25.59
C MET A 357 16.94 -6.28 26.07
N PRO A 358 17.63 -5.74 27.07
CA PRO A 358 17.36 -4.40 27.56
C PRO A 358 17.77 -3.34 26.52
N PHE A 359 16.85 -2.42 26.21
CA PHE A 359 17.12 -1.26 25.38
C PHE A 359 17.61 -0.10 26.24
N PRO A 360 18.89 0.30 26.12
CA PRO A 360 19.43 1.37 26.98
C PRO A 360 18.86 2.74 26.59
N MET A 361 18.44 3.49 27.60
CA MET A 361 17.97 4.87 27.46
C MET A 361 19.13 5.85 27.69
N ILE A 362 20.07 5.91 26.74
CA ILE A 362 21.29 6.75 26.82
C ILE A 362 21.25 7.84 25.74
N ARG A 363 21.86 9.01 26.04
CA ARG A 363 21.96 10.15 25.14
C ARG A 363 23.14 10.05 24.15
N ASP A 364 24.10 9.19 24.43
CA ASP A 364 25.27 8.96 23.58
C ASP A 364 24.86 8.14 22.36
N GLU A 365 24.73 8.81 21.21
CA GLU A 365 24.27 8.21 19.94
C GLU A 365 25.12 7.03 19.49
N LYS A 366 26.46 7.08 19.69
CA LYS A 366 27.36 5.99 19.30
C LYS A 366 27.15 4.74 20.16
N LYS A 367 27.02 4.92 21.47
CA LYS A 367 26.74 3.80 22.38
C LYS A 367 25.35 3.23 22.16
N LEU A 368 24.37 4.09 21.86
CA LEU A 368 22.99 3.67 21.53
C LEU A 368 22.97 2.85 20.24
N ALA A 369 23.69 3.31 19.19
CA ALA A 369 23.79 2.60 17.93
C ALA A 369 24.43 1.20 18.07
N LEU A 370 25.49 1.09 18.88
CA LEU A 370 26.15 -0.19 19.20
C LEU A 370 25.24 -1.14 19.99
N ALA A 371 24.44 -0.60 20.91
CA ALA A 371 23.48 -1.40 21.67
C ALA A 371 22.36 -1.93 20.75
N HIS A 372 21.81 -1.07 19.88
CA HIS A 372 20.81 -1.48 18.89
C HIS A 372 21.36 -2.52 17.91
N GLU A 373 22.63 -2.39 17.51
CA GLU A 373 23.26 -3.37 16.64
C GLU A 373 23.35 -4.76 17.28
N ARG A 374 23.79 -4.82 18.54
CA ARG A 374 23.86 -6.08 19.31
C ARG A 374 22.49 -6.75 19.47
N ILE A 375 21.44 -5.92 19.76
CA ILE A 375 20.08 -6.44 19.89
C ILE A 375 19.59 -6.98 18.55
N TYR A 376 19.87 -6.25 17.46
CA TYR A 376 19.47 -6.66 16.13
C TYR A 376 20.20 -7.96 15.71
N GLN A 377 21.49 -8.08 15.93
CA GLN A 377 22.24 -9.31 15.64
C GLN A 377 21.64 -10.52 16.35
N ALA A 378 21.29 -10.39 17.65
CA ALA A 378 20.66 -11.47 18.39
C ALA A 378 19.26 -11.84 17.83
N ILE A 379 18.53 -10.89 17.27
CA ILE A 379 17.25 -11.13 16.56
C ILE A 379 17.53 -11.81 15.22
N GLU A 380 18.50 -11.32 14.45
CA GLU A 380 18.85 -11.79 13.12
C GLU A 380 19.31 -13.26 13.14
N ASP A 381 19.99 -13.70 14.18
CA ASP A 381 20.41 -15.11 14.36
C ASP A 381 19.19 -16.06 14.34
N TYR A 382 18.06 -15.65 14.90
CA TYR A 382 16.81 -16.41 14.83
C TYR A 382 16.13 -16.30 13.46
N LEU A 383 16.15 -15.10 12.86
CA LEU A 383 15.57 -14.88 11.53
C LEU A 383 16.33 -15.72 10.46
N MET A 384 17.66 -15.85 10.56
CA MET A 384 18.47 -16.72 9.69
C MET A 384 18.11 -18.20 9.82
N GLN A 385 17.60 -18.63 10.98
CA GLN A 385 17.10 -19.98 11.21
C GLN A 385 15.67 -20.18 10.71
N GLY A 386 15.07 -19.18 10.03
CA GLY A 386 13.69 -19.22 9.56
C GLY A 386 12.63 -19.01 10.66
N GLN A 387 13.03 -18.58 11.85
CA GLN A 387 12.12 -18.45 12.99
C GLN A 387 11.35 -17.13 12.96
N THR A 388 10.15 -17.17 13.51
CA THR A 388 9.27 -16.02 13.68
C THR A 388 9.55 -15.35 15.03
N VAL A 389 10.01 -14.11 15.03
CA VAL A 389 10.42 -13.36 16.22
C VAL A 389 9.43 -12.25 16.52
N GLY A 390 8.90 -12.22 17.73
CA GLY A 390 7.98 -11.16 18.21
C GLY A 390 8.63 -10.29 19.27
N LEU A 391 8.82 -8.98 19.03
CA LEU A 391 9.30 -8.02 20.02
C LEU A 391 8.12 -7.32 20.69
N LEU A 392 7.97 -7.49 22.00
CA LEU A 392 6.87 -6.89 22.75
C LEU A 392 7.12 -5.41 23.03
N THR A 393 6.09 -4.59 22.83
CA THR A 393 6.13 -3.14 23.09
C THR A 393 4.91 -2.70 23.87
N ILE A 394 5.09 -1.92 24.95
CA ILE A 394 3.98 -1.28 25.68
C ILE A 394 3.34 -0.22 24.81
N GLY A 395 2.00 -0.19 24.76
CA GLY A 395 1.25 0.71 23.90
C GLY A 395 1.23 0.19 22.45
N ASP A 396 1.57 1.07 21.52
CA ASP A 396 1.63 0.81 20.07
C ASP A 396 3.09 0.92 19.57
N PRO A 397 3.59 -0.03 18.76
CA PRO A 397 4.96 0.00 18.25
C PRO A 397 5.25 1.16 17.28
N SER A 398 4.24 1.76 16.66
CA SER A 398 4.40 2.90 15.75
C SER A 398 4.60 4.23 16.49
N VAL A 399 4.30 4.30 17.81
CA VAL A 399 4.34 5.54 18.60
C VAL A 399 5.55 5.56 19.52
N TYR A 400 6.63 6.23 19.14
CA TYR A 400 7.88 6.41 19.90
C TYR A 400 8.44 5.12 20.50
N SER A 401 8.36 4.00 19.78
CA SER A 401 8.83 2.69 20.20
C SER A 401 10.28 2.43 19.78
N THR A 402 11.00 1.69 20.63
CA THR A 402 12.34 1.18 20.29
C THR A 402 12.30 0.08 19.23
N TYR A 403 11.16 -0.59 19.03
CA TYR A 403 10.99 -1.57 17.97
C TYR A 403 11.32 -1.02 16.59
N ILE A 404 10.98 0.24 16.32
CA ILE A 404 11.17 0.84 14.99
C ILE A 404 12.64 0.82 14.53
N TYR A 405 13.60 0.84 15.46
CA TYR A 405 15.01 0.71 15.13
C TYR A 405 15.37 -0.70 14.65
N MET A 406 14.72 -1.73 15.21
CA MET A 406 14.87 -3.13 14.79
C MET A 406 14.16 -3.36 13.47
N HIS A 407 12.96 -2.82 13.32
CA HIS A 407 12.18 -2.86 12.09
C HIS A 407 12.99 -2.32 10.89
N LYS A 408 13.52 -1.11 11.02
CA LYS A 408 14.34 -0.49 9.95
C LYS A 408 15.60 -1.28 9.62
N ARG A 409 16.23 -1.93 10.60
CA ARG A 409 17.40 -2.78 10.34
C ARG A 409 17.01 -4.07 9.64
N ALA A 410 15.95 -4.74 10.08
CA ALA A 410 15.47 -5.96 9.50
C ALA A 410 15.05 -5.76 8.02
N THR A 411 14.25 -4.73 7.74
CA THR A 411 13.83 -4.40 6.37
C THR A 411 15.02 -4.04 5.47
N LYS A 412 15.99 -3.26 5.98
CA LYS A 412 17.23 -2.94 5.25
C LYS A 412 18.08 -4.18 4.94
N ALA A 413 18.08 -5.17 5.82
CA ALA A 413 18.77 -6.45 5.62
C ALA A 413 17.96 -7.43 4.74
N GLY A 414 16.75 -7.05 4.28
CA GLY A 414 15.91 -7.86 3.41
C GLY A 414 15.06 -8.89 4.14
N TRP A 415 14.89 -8.77 5.47
CA TRP A 415 13.95 -9.58 6.25
C TRP A 415 12.55 -8.99 6.21
N SER A 416 11.55 -9.85 6.28
CA SER A 416 10.16 -9.43 6.47
C SER A 416 9.97 -8.92 7.91
N ALA A 417 9.36 -7.73 8.06
CA ALA A 417 9.07 -7.15 9.36
C ALA A 417 7.71 -6.43 9.36
N GLU A 418 6.92 -6.66 10.41
CA GLU A 418 5.58 -6.08 10.54
C GLU A 418 5.37 -5.37 11.88
N ILE A 419 4.46 -4.40 11.88
CA ILE A 419 3.98 -3.71 13.07
C ILE A 419 2.58 -4.22 13.40
N ILE A 420 2.43 -4.82 14.58
CA ILE A 420 1.12 -5.22 15.11
C ILE A 420 0.65 -4.16 16.10
N SER A 421 -0.36 -3.41 15.71
CA SER A 421 -0.87 -2.28 16.48
C SER A 421 -1.38 -2.65 17.85
N GLY A 422 -1.15 -1.74 18.80
CA GLY A 422 -1.69 -1.80 20.15
C GLY A 422 -2.43 -0.52 20.53
N VAL A 423 -3.12 -0.50 21.65
CA VAL A 423 -3.80 0.70 22.14
C VAL A 423 -2.77 1.65 22.77
N PRO A 424 -2.59 2.89 22.26
CA PRO A 424 -1.71 3.88 22.86
C PRO A 424 -2.18 4.33 24.25
N SER A 425 -1.25 4.68 25.12
CA SER A 425 -1.57 5.07 26.51
C SER A 425 -2.50 6.29 26.61
N PHE A 426 -2.32 7.28 25.75
CA PHE A 426 -3.15 8.49 25.75
C PHE A 426 -4.61 8.20 25.35
N CYS A 427 -4.86 7.29 24.40
CA CYS A 427 -6.21 6.84 24.09
C CYS A 427 -6.88 6.14 25.29
N ALA A 428 -6.14 5.28 25.97
CA ALA A 428 -6.65 4.59 27.16
C ALA A 428 -6.91 5.54 28.35
N VAL A 429 -6.09 6.57 28.51
CA VAL A 429 -6.28 7.63 29.54
C VAL A 429 -7.54 8.43 29.22
N ALA A 430 -7.72 8.92 27.99
CA ALA A 430 -8.90 9.66 27.57
C ALA A 430 -10.18 8.85 27.78
N ALA A 431 -10.18 7.59 27.35
CA ALA A 431 -11.33 6.68 27.56
C ALA A 431 -11.64 6.46 29.04
N ARG A 432 -10.60 6.34 29.89
CA ARG A 432 -10.79 6.17 31.35
C ARG A 432 -11.34 7.43 32.04
N LEU A 433 -10.99 8.60 31.53
CA LEU A 433 -11.48 9.88 32.01
C LEU A 433 -12.87 10.24 31.43
N GLY A 434 -13.34 9.50 30.42
CA GLY A 434 -14.59 9.79 29.74
C GLY A 434 -14.55 11.09 28.93
N ILE A 435 -13.36 11.49 28.44
CA ILE A 435 -13.16 12.68 27.61
C ILE A 435 -12.63 12.31 26.23
N PRO A 436 -13.00 13.05 25.18
CA PRO A 436 -12.35 12.91 23.87
C PRO A 436 -10.92 13.48 23.93
N LEU A 437 -10.05 13.04 23.02
CA LEU A 437 -8.75 13.67 22.77
C LEU A 437 -8.87 14.90 21.86
N GLY A 438 -9.88 14.92 21.00
CA GLY A 438 -10.21 16.05 20.16
C GLY A 438 -11.64 15.96 19.69
N GLU A 439 -12.26 17.11 19.40
CA GLU A 439 -13.61 17.22 18.85
C GLU A 439 -13.61 18.07 17.59
N LYS A 440 -14.37 17.66 16.59
CA LYS A 440 -14.52 18.35 15.29
C LYS A 440 -13.16 18.63 14.63
N GLU A 441 -12.78 19.91 14.53
CA GLU A 441 -11.57 20.40 13.86
C GLU A 441 -10.38 20.58 14.83
N GLU A 442 -10.51 20.11 16.07
CA GLU A 442 -9.45 20.25 17.08
C GLU A 442 -8.23 19.40 16.74
N GLU A 443 -7.07 20.02 16.61
CA GLU A 443 -5.81 19.36 16.33
C GLU A 443 -5.30 18.57 17.55
N ILE A 444 -4.66 17.43 17.30
CA ILE A 444 -4.03 16.61 18.34
C ILE A 444 -2.53 16.54 18.07
N HIS A 445 -1.74 17.11 18.98
CA HIS A 445 -0.29 17.12 18.91
C HIS A 445 0.29 16.04 19.84
N ILE A 446 0.98 15.04 19.27
CA ILE A 446 1.66 14.00 20.04
C ILE A 446 3.14 14.35 20.10
N ILE A 447 3.62 14.70 21.30
CA ILE A 447 4.91 15.35 21.53
C ILE A 447 5.79 14.47 22.43
N PRO A 448 7.06 14.20 22.06
CA PRO A 448 7.99 13.48 22.91
C PRO A 448 8.47 14.37 24.07
N GLY A 449 7.83 14.26 25.24
CA GLY A 449 8.07 15.10 26.40
C GLY A 449 9.46 14.92 27.06
N SER A 450 10.29 14.01 26.54
CA SER A 450 11.69 13.84 26.97
C SER A 450 12.68 14.84 26.33
N TYR A 451 12.22 15.64 25.36
CA TYR A 451 12.97 16.72 24.71
C TYR A 451 12.46 18.09 25.14
N ASP A 452 13.10 19.15 24.63
CA ASP A 452 12.63 20.51 24.87
C ASP A 452 11.28 20.73 24.20
N VAL A 453 10.26 21.05 25.01
CA VAL A 453 8.87 21.21 24.55
C VAL A 453 8.39 22.67 24.60
N GLN A 454 9.27 23.63 24.91
CA GLN A 454 8.91 25.05 25.12
C GLN A 454 8.21 25.61 23.86
N ASN A 455 8.67 25.26 22.68
CA ASN A 455 8.09 25.72 21.41
C ASN A 455 6.68 25.17 21.15
N THR A 456 6.29 24.08 21.80
CA THR A 456 4.98 23.44 21.62
C THR A 456 3.92 23.93 22.61
N LEU A 457 4.30 24.77 23.57
CA LEU A 457 3.38 25.29 24.61
C LEU A 457 2.35 26.28 24.04
N HIS A 458 2.61 26.84 22.86
CA HIS A 458 1.76 27.82 22.19
C HIS A 458 0.89 27.21 21.08
N ASP A 459 1.06 25.91 20.76
CA ASP A 459 0.25 25.23 19.77
C ASP A 459 -1.20 25.17 20.23
N GLN A 460 -2.16 25.40 19.32
CA GLN A 460 -3.58 25.25 19.60
C GLN A 460 -3.95 23.75 19.58
N GLY A 461 -5.06 23.40 20.26
CA GLY A 461 -5.56 22.03 20.29
C GLY A 461 -5.03 21.20 21.47
N THR A 462 -5.33 19.92 21.44
CA THR A 462 -4.94 18.95 22.48
C THR A 462 -3.48 18.54 22.33
N ARG A 463 -2.73 18.64 23.42
CA ARG A 463 -1.31 18.25 23.44
C ARG A 463 -1.09 17.04 24.34
N VAL A 464 -0.55 16.00 23.76
CA VAL A 464 -0.18 14.75 24.44
C VAL A 464 1.32 14.68 24.61
N TYR A 465 1.82 14.90 25.81
CA TYR A 465 3.25 14.80 26.12
C TYR A 465 3.58 13.36 26.51
N MET A 466 4.26 12.66 25.60
CA MET A 466 4.68 11.27 25.79
C MET A 466 6.05 11.18 26.47
N LYS A 467 6.24 10.15 27.32
CA LYS A 467 7.53 9.88 28.01
C LYS A 467 8.04 11.08 28.84
N SER A 468 7.14 11.82 29.48
CA SER A 468 7.45 12.97 30.33
C SER A 468 7.91 12.59 31.75
N GLY A 469 7.77 11.31 32.15
CA GLY A 469 8.29 10.80 33.41
C GLY A 469 9.78 10.44 33.32
N LYS A 470 10.59 10.89 34.31
CA LYS A 470 11.97 10.44 34.51
C LYS A 470 11.99 9.21 35.41
#